data_03d02a680306d405e2228b14d0e0ca65
#
_entry.id   03d02a680306d405e2228b14d0e0ca65
#
_cell.length_a   1.000
_cell.length_b   1.000
_cell.length_c   1.000
_cell.angle_alpha   90.00
_cell.angle_beta   90.00
_cell.angle_gamma   90.00
#
_symmetry.space_group_name_H-M   'P 1'
#
loop_
_entity.id
_entity.type
_entity.pdbx_description
1 polymer ?
#
loop_
_entity_poly.entity_id
_entity_poly.type
_entity_poly.pdbx_seq_one_letter_code
_entity_poly.pdbx_strand_id
1 'polypeptide(L)'
;MSGEVVVADADERGVVQVTLRHTGRLNAMSRAMWRQLREVFTGIQQRSDGGDDSVRCVIVAGEGGAFCAGGDISEYPAFRFDAAALRDFHENDVWGGLAAMLACDVPIVARIDGACMGAGVEIAACCDIRIAGQAARFGAPIAKLGFPMAPREAQLVAGAVGDVTARQMLLEAATFNASDMLARGFLSRVVADDAVATEALASAVRVAALAPRAARMNKQTFRALKTPLPLDGQAPPAIENIVNSLPGPYAYADSAEHREGITAFLEKRPPAF
;
A
#
# COMPACT_ATOMS: atom_id res chain seq x y z
N MET A 1 -15.98 8.26 -18.85
CA MET A 1 -14.51 8.26 -19.05
C MET A 1 -13.99 7.03 -18.32
N SER A 2 -13.05 6.31 -18.92
CA SER A 2 -12.39 5.17 -18.25
C SER A 2 -11.53 5.66 -17.09
N GLY A 3 -11.48 4.88 -16.00
CA GLY A 3 -10.56 5.17 -14.90
C GLY A 3 -9.10 4.96 -15.33
N GLU A 4 -8.18 5.64 -14.67
CA GLU A 4 -6.74 5.58 -14.94
C GLU A 4 -5.91 5.73 -13.65
N VAL A 5 -4.67 5.25 -13.68
CA VAL A 5 -3.66 5.48 -12.65
C VAL A 5 -2.64 6.45 -13.21
N VAL A 6 -2.60 7.65 -12.64
CA VAL A 6 -1.72 8.74 -13.11
C VAL A 6 -0.48 8.79 -12.25
N VAL A 7 0.70 8.86 -12.87
CA VAL A 7 1.98 8.95 -12.18
C VAL A 7 2.62 10.29 -12.52
N ALA A 8 2.94 11.09 -11.50
CA ALA A 8 3.76 12.27 -11.66
C ALA A 8 5.24 11.88 -11.65
N ASP A 9 6.07 12.67 -12.31
CA ASP A 9 7.52 12.52 -12.20
C ASP A 9 7.98 12.72 -10.76
N ALA A 10 9.11 12.10 -10.40
CA ALA A 10 9.72 12.31 -9.09
C ALA A 10 10.10 13.80 -8.91
N ASP A 11 9.74 14.35 -7.76
CA ASP A 11 10.21 15.69 -7.39
C ASP A 11 11.71 15.68 -7.04
N GLU A 12 12.28 16.85 -6.76
CA GLU A 12 13.71 17.03 -6.43
C GLU A 12 14.16 16.20 -5.21
N ARG A 13 13.20 15.74 -4.39
CA ARG A 13 13.44 14.92 -3.19
C ARG A 13 13.27 13.43 -3.45
N GLY A 14 12.88 13.03 -4.65
CA GLY A 14 12.61 11.64 -5.02
C GLY A 14 11.22 11.15 -4.59
N VAL A 15 10.26 12.06 -4.37
CA VAL A 15 8.88 11.70 -4.06
C VAL A 15 8.06 11.62 -5.35
N VAL A 16 7.48 10.46 -5.61
CA VAL A 16 6.57 10.21 -6.74
C VAL A 16 5.13 10.18 -6.23
N GLN A 17 4.20 10.81 -6.94
CA GLN A 17 2.78 10.70 -6.65
C GLN A 17 2.09 9.80 -7.66
N VAL A 18 1.39 8.79 -7.16
CA VAL A 18 0.51 7.88 -7.90
C VAL A 18 -0.93 8.23 -7.54
N THR A 19 -1.72 8.66 -8.51
CA THR A 19 -3.09 9.13 -8.29
C THR A 19 -4.08 8.20 -8.96
N LEU A 20 -5.00 7.67 -8.18
CA LEU A 20 -6.16 6.93 -8.66
C LEU A 20 -7.19 7.95 -9.18
N ARG A 21 -7.58 7.85 -10.43
CA ARG A 21 -8.51 8.76 -11.08
C ARG A 21 -9.62 7.98 -11.77
N HIS A 22 -10.84 8.22 -11.37
CA HIS A 22 -12.03 7.75 -12.06
C HIS A 22 -13.17 8.75 -11.83
N THR A 23 -13.18 9.77 -12.66
CA THR A 23 -14.12 10.91 -12.54
C THR A 23 -15.57 10.45 -12.52
N GLY A 24 -16.33 10.94 -11.54
CA GLY A 24 -17.74 10.56 -11.35
C GLY A 24 -17.96 9.19 -10.69
N ARG A 25 -16.88 8.47 -10.36
CA ARG A 25 -16.94 7.14 -9.73
C ARG A 25 -16.15 7.06 -8.40
N LEU A 26 -15.77 8.20 -7.82
CA LEU A 26 -14.96 8.28 -6.59
C LEU A 26 -13.76 7.32 -6.64
N ASN A 27 -13.08 7.28 -7.77
CA ASN A 27 -11.87 6.49 -8.03
C ASN A 27 -12.07 4.97 -7.88
N ALA A 28 -13.30 4.47 -8.16
CA ALA A 28 -13.56 3.04 -8.21
C ALA A 28 -12.66 2.36 -9.25
N MET A 29 -12.04 1.24 -8.85
CA MET A 29 -11.03 0.52 -9.62
C MET A 29 -11.64 -0.28 -10.76
N SER A 30 -11.35 0.10 -12.00
CA SER A 30 -11.62 -0.70 -13.19
C SER A 30 -10.52 -1.77 -13.38
N ARG A 31 -10.79 -2.77 -14.24
CA ARG A 31 -9.76 -3.77 -14.62
C ARG A 31 -8.51 -3.11 -15.22
N ALA A 32 -8.69 -2.07 -16.02
CA ALA A 32 -7.59 -1.31 -16.60
C ALA A 32 -6.73 -0.63 -15.52
N MET A 33 -7.35 -0.02 -14.52
CA MET A 33 -6.64 0.62 -13.41
C MET A 33 -5.81 -0.38 -12.58
N TRP A 34 -6.31 -1.59 -12.35
CA TRP A 34 -5.55 -2.65 -11.66
C TRP A 34 -4.28 -3.04 -12.43
N ARG A 35 -4.39 -3.19 -13.76
CA ARG A 35 -3.24 -3.48 -14.62
C ARG A 35 -2.23 -2.35 -14.63
N GLN A 36 -2.70 -1.11 -14.76
CA GLN A 36 -1.84 0.08 -14.67
C GLN A 36 -1.14 0.19 -13.31
N LEU A 37 -1.85 -0.09 -12.22
CA LEU A 37 -1.25 -0.11 -10.88
C LEU A 37 -0.11 -1.13 -10.80
N ARG A 38 -0.31 -2.34 -11.36
CA ARG A 38 0.75 -3.35 -11.47
C ARG A 38 1.94 -2.85 -12.27
N GLU A 39 1.70 -2.27 -13.44
CA GLU A 39 2.76 -1.73 -14.31
C GLU A 39 3.58 -0.65 -13.61
N VAL A 40 2.92 0.28 -12.93
CA VAL A 40 3.54 1.38 -12.18
C VAL A 40 4.48 0.82 -11.10
N PHE A 41 3.99 -0.04 -10.22
CA PHE A 41 4.81 -0.52 -9.11
C PHE A 41 5.87 -1.53 -9.54
N THR A 42 5.62 -2.31 -10.59
CA THR A 42 6.66 -3.15 -11.23
C THR A 42 7.77 -2.28 -11.82
N GLY A 43 7.43 -1.19 -12.51
CA GLY A 43 8.41 -0.27 -13.08
C GLY A 43 9.24 0.46 -12.01
N ILE A 44 8.62 0.86 -10.90
CA ILE A 44 9.34 1.47 -9.76
C ILE A 44 10.32 0.46 -9.16
N GLN A 45 9.89 -0.80 -8.94
CA GLN A 45 10.76 -1.84 -8.39
C GLN A 45 11.93 -2.15 -9.32
N GLN A 46 11.68 -2.31 -10.63
CA GLN A 46 12.73 -2.57 -11.62
C GLN A 46 13.80 -1.47 -11.66
N ARG A 47 13.42 -0.20 -11.54
CA ARG A 47 14.38 0.90 -11.43
C ARG A 47 15.23 0.78 -10.16
N SER A 48 14.59 0.51 -9.04
CA SER A 48 15.26 0.31 -7.74
C SER A 48 16.23 -0.88 -7.80
N ASP A 49 15.86 -2.00 -8.42
CA ASP A 49 16.72 -3.18 -8.60
C ASP A 49 17.92 -2.87 -9.51
N GLY A 50 17.75 -1.97 -10.47
CA GLY A 50 18.81 -1.44 -11.33
C GLY A 50 19.74 -0.43 -10.65
N GLY A 51 19.54 -0.12 -9.38
CA GLY A 51 20.36 0.84 -8.61
C GLY A 51 19.97 2.30 -8.85
N ASP A 52 18.80 2.56 -9.42
CA ASP A 52 18.25 3.91 -9.56
C ASP A 52 17.55 4.33 -8.26
N ASP A 53 18.18 5.23 -7.52
CA ASP A 53 17.68 5.80 -6.27
C ASP A 53 16.89 7.11 -6.46
N SER A 54 16.51 7.42 -7.69
CA SER A 54 15.72 8.64 -8.00
C SER A 54 14.32 8.61 -7.38
N VAL A 55 13.75 7.42 -7.12
CA VAL A 55 12.48 7.27 -6.41
C VAL A 55 12.75 6.77 -4.99
N ARG A 56 12.51 7.65 -4.01
CA ARG A 56 12.77 7.39 -2.58
C ARG A 56 11.51 7.13 -1.77
N CYS A 57 10.37 7.66 -2.20
CA CYS A 57 9.07 7.44 -1.57
C CYS A 57 7.95 7.61 -2.60
N VAL A 58 6.89 6.81 -2.47
CA VAL A 58 5.69 6.93 -3.29
C VAL A 58 4.53 7.41 -2.42
N ILE A 59 3.76 8.40 -2.90
CA ILE A 59 2.46 8.76 -2.33
C ILE A 59 1.37 8.16 -3.20
N VAL A 60 0.49 7.34 -2.66
CA VAL A 60 -0.74 6.90 -3.33
C VAL A 60 -1.90 7.74 -2.83
N ALA A 61 -2.65 8.36 -3.74
CA ALA A 61 -3.78 9.22 -3.45
C ALA A 61 -4.94 8.99 -4.42
N GLY A 62 -6.13 9.39 -4.05
CA GLY A 62 -7.27 9.52 -4.95
C GLY A 62 -7.48 10.95 -5.41
N GLU A 63 -8.06 11.14 -6.59
CA GLU A 63 -8.47 12.46 -7.09
C GLU A 63 -9.83 12.89 -6.50
N GLY A 64 -10.03 14.19 -6.32
CA GLY A 64 -11.36 14.75 -6.06
C GLY A 64 -11.95 14.47 -4.66
N GLY A 65 -11.12 14.29 -3.62
CA GLY A 65 -11.60 14.20 -2.23
C GLY A 65 -12.13 12.82 -1.82
N ALA A 66 -11.85 11.77 -2.59
CA ALA A 66 -12.04 10.38 -2.21
C ALA A 66 -10.76 9.59 -2.51
N PHE A 67 -10.41 8.64 -1.65
CA PHE A 67 -9.29 7.75 -1.95
C PHE A 67 -9.68 6.74 -3.02
N CYS A 68 -10.63 5.86 -2.72
CA CYS A 68 -11.19 4.88 -3.65
C CYS A 68 -12.47 4.28 -3.08
N ALA A 69 -13.56 4.29 -3.86
CA ALA A 69 -14.87 3.80 -3.42
C ALA A 69 -15.07 2.27 -3.61
N GLY A 70 -14.05 1.53 -4.05
CA GLY A 70 -14.11 0.09 -4.26
C GLY A 70 -13.84 -0.31 -5.71
N GLY A 71 -14.33 -1.46 -6.14
CA GLY A 71 -14.26 -1.89 -7.55
C GLY A 71 -15.30 -1.18 -8.40
N ASP A 72 -15.03 -0.99 -9.69
CA ASP A 72 -16.04 -0.49 -10.63
C ASP A 72 -17.07 -1.58 -10.95
N ILE A 73 -18.17 -1.56 -10.20
CA ILE A 73 -19.25 -2.55 -10.32
C ILE A 73 -19.90 -2.54 -11.72
N SER A 74 -19.80 -1.45 -12.49
CA SER A 74 -20.36 -1.38 -13.84
C SER A 74 -19.68 -2.34 -14.83
N GLU A 75 -18.45 -2.77 -14.57
CA GLU A 75 -17.76 -3.77 -15.36
C GLU A 75 -18.16 -5.22 -15.01
N TYR A 76 -18.73 -5.44 -13.81
CA TYR A 76 -18.99 -6.78 -13.25
C TYR A 76 -19.87 -7.69 -14.11
N PRO A 77 -20.96 -7.21 -14.75
CA PRO A 77 -21.79 -8.08 -15.57
C PRO A 77 -21.05 -8.77 -16.72
N ALA A 78 -19.93 -8.19 -17.18
CA ALA A 78 -19.16 -8.74 -18.30
C ALA A 78 -18.36 -9.99 -17.95
N PHE A 79 -18.05 -10.25 -16.67
CA PHE A 79 -17.17 -11.36 -16.29
C PHE A 79 -17.56 -12.04 -14.96
N ARG A 80 -18.32 -11.41 -14.09
CA ARG A 80 -18.47 -11.86 -12.71
C ARG A 80 -19.35 -13.09 -12.54
N PHE A 81 -20.15 -13.43 -13.55
CA PHE A 81 -21.04 -14.60 -13.53
C PHE A 81 -20.43 -15.86 -14.18
N ASP A 82 -19.20 -15.78 -14.64
CA ASP A 82 -18.40 -16.91 -15.08
C ASP A 82 -17.25 -17.17 -14.09
N ALA A 83 -17.13 -18.39 -13.59
CA ALA A 83 -16.17 -18.74 -12.55
C ALA A 83 -14.70 -18.60 -13.01
N ALA A 84 -14.40 -18.89 -14.29
CA ALA A 84 -13.06 -18.78 -14.83
C ALA A 84 -12.67 -17.31 -15.04
N ALA A 85 -13.56 -16.51 -15.60
CA ALA A 85 -13.37 -15.07 -15.78
C ALA A 85 -13.28 -14.33 -14.44
N LEU A 86 -14.08 -14.73 -13.45
CA LEU A 86 -14.01 -14.19 -12.09
C LEU A 86 -12.66 -14.51 -11.42
N ARG A 87 -12.18 -15.73 -11.56
CA ARG A 87 -10.85 -16.14 -11.07
C ARG A 87 -9.75 -15.31 -11.74
N ASP A 88 -9.79 -15.18 -13.07
CA ASP A 88 -8.83 -14.37 -13.82
C ASP A 88 -8.78 -12.93 -13.32
N PHE A 89 -9.94 -12.33 -13.10
CA PHE A 89 -10.04 -10.97 -12.53
C PHE A 89 -9.37 -10.86 -11.17
N HIS A 90 -9.69 -11.74 -10.22
CA HIS A 90 -9.11 -11.67 -8.88
C HIS A 90 -7.62 -12.02 -8.86
N GLU A 91 -7.19 -13.10 -9.55
CA GLU A 91 -5.81 -13.57 -9.49
C GLU A 91 -4.85 -12.74 -10.34
N ASN A 92 -5.29 -12.23 -11.50
CA ASN A 92 -4.41 -11.55 -12.45
C ASN A 92 -4.56 -10.02 -12.45
N ASP A 93 -5.77 -9.49 -12.36
CA ASP A 93 -5.96 -8.04 -12.33
C ASP A 93 -5.81 -7.51 -10.89
N VAL A 94 -6.68 -7.89 -9.96
CA VAL A 94 -6.69 -7.36 -8.59
C VAL A 94 -5.41 -7.74 -7.85
N TRP A 95 -5.15 -9.04 -7.71
CA TRP A 95 -3.96 -9.51 -6.99
C TRP A 95 -2.66 -9.12 -7.70
N GLY A 96 -2.67 -9.06 -9.02
CA GLY A 96 -1.53 -8.57 -9.80
C GLY A 96 -1.13 -7.14 -9.41
N GLY A 97 -2.09 -6.23 -9.24
CA GLY A 97 -1.87 -4.87 -8.77
C GLY A 97 -1.40 -4.80 -7.32
N LEU A 98 -2.10 -5.50 -6.42
CA LEU A 98 -1.78 -5.53 -4.99
C LEU A 98 -0.41 -6.18 -4.74
N ALA A 99 -0.10 -7.30 -5.40
CA ALA A 99 1.18 -7.99 -5.27
C ALA A 99 2.35 -7.13 -5.73
N ALA A 100 2.18 -6.36 -6.81
CA ALA A 100 3.22 -5.42 -7.27
C ALA A 100 3.49 -4.32 -6.23
N MET A 101 2.46 -3.78 -5.57
CA MET A 101 2.62 -2.85 -4.45
C MET A 101 3.35 -3.48 -3.25
N LEU A 102 2.95 -4.71 -2.89
CA LEU A 102 3.57 -5.45 -1.79
C LEU A 102 5.03 -5.82 -2.07
N ALA A 103 5.36 -6.13 -3.33
CA ALA A 103 6.72 -6.47 -3.76
C ALA A 103 7.62 -5.23 -3.89
N CYS A 104 7.06 -4.04 -4.04
CA CYS A 104 7.83 -2.81 -4.16
C CYS A 104 8.56 -2.50 -2.85
N ASP A 105 9.89 -2.36 -2.92
CA ASP A 105 10.75 -2.07 -1.77
C ASP A 105 10.79 -0.57 -1.44
N VAL A 106 10.42 0.30 -2.38
CA VAL A 106 10.30 1.73 -2.12
C VAL A 106 9.13 1.97 -1.15
N PRO A 107 9.33 2.74 -0.06
CA PRO A 107 8.28 3.05 0.90
C PRO A 107 7.08 3.75 0.26
N ILE A 108 5.87 3.40 0.72
CA ILE A 108 4.61 3.89 0.19
C ILE A 108 3.80 4.58 1.29
N VAL A 109 3.41 5.82 1.07
CA VAL A 109 2.51 6.60 1.92
C VAL A 109 1.13 6.66 1.26
N ALA A 110 0.08 6.25 1.97
CA ALA A 110 -1.30 6.48 1.53
C ALA A 110 -1.78 7.85 2.05
N ARG A 111 -2.21 8.70 1.13
CA ARG A 111 -2.98 9.91 1.41
C ARG A 111 -4.46 9.58 1.23
N ILE A 112 -5.20 9.52 2.32
CA ILE A 112 -6.58 9.00 2.34
C ILE A 112 -7.55 10.15 2.62
N ASP A 113 -8.18 10.63 1.56
CA ASP A 113 -9.29 11.59 1.63
C ASP A 113 -10.61 10.81 1.49
N GLY A 114 -11.65 11.17 2.25
CA GLY A 114 -13.03 10.68 2.09
C GLY A 114 -13.18 9.15 2.05
N ALA A 115 -13.78 8.63 0.97
CA ALA A 115 -14.11 7.21 0.86
C ALA A 115 -12.86 6.34 0.60
N CYS A 116 -12.65 5.33 1.45
CA CYS A 116 -11.66 4.26 1.32
C CYS A 116 -12.37 2.92 1.52
N MET A 117 -13.00 2.40 0.47
CA MET A 117 -13.93 1.27 0.54
C MET A 117 -13.47 0.11 -0.34
N GLY A 118 -13.68 -1.15 0.08
CA GLY A 118 -13.35 -2.35 -0.70
C GLY A 118 -11.92 -2.30 -1.25
N ALA A 119 -11.76 -2.19 -2.58
CA ALA A 119 -10.47 -2.02 -3.25
C ALA A 119 -9.62 -0.89 -2.65
N GLY A 120 -10.24 0.19 -2.15
CA GLY A 120 -9.54 1.25 -1.45
C GLY A 120 -8.87 0.77 -0.16
N VAL A 121 -9.56 -0.08 0.63
CA VAL A 121 -8.97 -0.69 1.83
C VAL A 121 -7.83 -1.64 1.46
N GLU A 122 -7.98 -2.41 0.38
CA GLU A 122 -6.95 -3.33 -0.13
C GLU A 122 -5.69 -2.58 -0.56
N ILE A 123 -5.84 -1.50 -1.34
CA ILE A 123 -4.73 -0.63 -1.77
C ILE A 123 -4.06 0.04 -0.57
N ALA A 124 -4.85 0.60 0.36
CA ALA A 124 -4.32 1.22 1.57
C ALA A 124 -3.58 0.21 2.47
N ALA A 125 -4.03 -1.07 2.50
CA ALA A 125 -3.37 -2.16 3.22
C ALA A 125 -1.98 -2.51 2.66
N CYS A 126 -1.72 -2.23 1.38
CA CYS A 126 -0.39 -2.38 0.77
C CYS A 126 0.57 -1.23 1.12
N CYS A 127 0.08 -0.10 1.62
CA CYS A 127 0.91 1.05 1.94
C CYS A 127 1.56 0.90 3.33
N ASP A 128 2.76 1.48 3.49
CA ASP A 128 3.53 1.38 4.74
C ASP A 128 3.03 2.38 5.78
N ILE A 129 2.73 3.60 5.37
CA ILE A 129 2.23 4.69 6.21
C ILE A 129 0.87 5.15 5.67
N ARG A 130 -0.15 5.25 6.53
CA ARG A 130 -1.51 5.65 6.15
C ARG A 130 -1.92 6.90 6.91
N ILE A 131 -2.17 7.99 6.18
CA ILE A 131 -2.56 9.29 6.72
C ILE A 131 -3.94 9.63 6.16
N ALA A 132 -4.90 9.89 7.04
CA ALA A 132 -6.29 10.11 6.66
C ALA A 132 -6.83 11.43 7.20
N GLY A 133 -7.80 11.99 6.48
CA GLY A 133 -8.65 13.08 6.98
C GLY A 133 -9.69 12.57 7.98
N GLN A 134 -10.19 13.49 8.81
CA GLN A 134 -11.23 13.18 9.81
C GLN A 134 -12.54 12.68 9.16
N ALA A 135 -12.86 13.17 7.97
CA ALA A 135 -14.05 12.74 7.21
C ALA A 135 -13.89 11.36 6.55
N ALA A 136 -12.70 10.76 6.54
CA ALA A 136 -12.47 9.49 5.86
C ALA A 136 -13.33 8.35 6.45
N ARG A 137 -13.79 7.45 5.54
CA ARG A 137 -14.65 6.29 5.86
C ARG A 137 -14.07 5.03 5.25
N PHE A 138 -14.08 3.96 6.04
CA PHE A 138 -13.44 2.69 5.73
C PHE A 138 -14.43 1.54 5.86
N GLY A 139 -14.40 0.59 4.94
CA GLY A 139 -15.21 -0.62 5.00
C GLY A 139 -15.14 -1.44 3.73
N ALA A 140 -15.68 -2.65 3.80
CA ALA A 140 -15.80 -3.54 2.64
C ALA A 140 -17.16 -4.24 2.66
N PRO A 141 -18.26 -3.50 2.40
CA PRO A 141 -19.63 -4.03 2.55
C PRO A 141 -20.07 -4.92 1.38
N ILE A 142 -19.17 -5.73 0.84
CA ILE A 142 -19.34 -6.54 -0.36
C ILE A 142 -20.36 -7.66 -0.20
N ALA A 143 -20.58 -8.15 1.04
CA ALA A 143 -21.63 -9.12 1.33
C ALA A 143 -23.04 -8.59 0.98
N LYS A 144 -23.25 -7.25 1.02
CA LYS A 144 -24.48 -6.62 0.54
C LYS A 144 -24.70 -6.77 -0.97
N LEU A 145 -23.62 -7.04 -1.71
CA LEU A 145 -23.64 -7.27 -3.16
C LEU A 145 -23.70 -8.76 -3.51
N GLY A 146 -23.80 -9.65 -2.50
CA GLY A 146 -23.95 -11.08 -2.68
C GLY A 146 -22.66 -11.86 -2.96
N PHE A 147 -21.47 -11.30 -2.66
CA PHE A 147 -20.22 -11.99 -2.87
C PHE A 147 -19.20 -11.79 -1.71
N PRO A 148 -18.34 -12.78 -1.48
CA PRO A 148 -17.26 -12.66 -0.50
C PRO A 148 -16.05 -11.91 -1.08
N MET A 149 -15.15 -11.46 -0.21
CA MET A 149 -13.80 -11.05 -0.60
C MET A 149 -12.98 -12.28 -1.00
N ALA A 150 -12.18 -12.18 -2.06
CA ALA A 150 -11.33 -13.28 -2.46
C ALA A 150 -10.27 -13.58 -1.38
N PRO A 151 -9.81 -14.84 -1.25
CA PRO A 151 -9.03 -15.26 -0.08
C PRO A 151 -7.74 -14.48 0.15
N ARG A 152 -6.98 -14.15 -0.90
CA ARG A 152 -5.73 -13.38 -0.78
C ARG A 152 -5.98 -11.93 -0.35
N GLU A 153 -7.01 -11.31 -0.90
CA GLU A 153 -7.45 -9.96 -0.53
C GLU A 153 -7.94 -9.93 0.92
N ALA A 154 -8.75 -10.94 1.33
CA ALA A 154 -9.22 -11.07 2.70
C ALA A 154 -8.06 -11.24 3.70
N GLN A 155 -7.04 -12.03 3.35
CA GLN A 155 -5.84 -12.20 4.17
C GLN A 155 -5.05 -10.89 4.29
N LEU A 156 -4.88 -10.16 3.18
CA LEU A 156 -4.21 -8.85 3.16
C LEU A 156 -4.94 -7.85 4.07
N VAL A 157 -6.26 -7.73 3.90
CA VAL A 157 -7.08 -6.81 4.69
C VAL A 157 -7.03 -7.20 6.17
N ALA A 158 -7.27 -8.47 6.51
CA ALA A 158 -7.25 -8.95 7.89
C ALA A 158 -5.87 -8.71 8.55
N GLY A 159 -4.78 -8.92 7.81
CA GLY A 159 -3.43 -8.64 8.28
C GLY A 159 -3.14 -7.16 8.54
N ALA A 160 -3.85 -6.27 7.87
CA ALA A 160 -3.66 -4.82 8.01
C ALA A 160 -4.60 -4.18 9.04
N VAL A 161 -5.90 -4.55 9.06
CA VAL A 161 -6.91 -3.94 9.95
C VAL A 161 -7.11 -4.74 11.25
N GLY A 162 -6.53 -5.94 11.34
CA GLY A 162 -6.76 -6.91 12.42
C GLY A 162 -8.00 -7.78 12.17
N ASP A 163 -7.97 -9.03 12.68
CA ASP A 163 -9.00 -10.05 12.43
C ASP A 163 -10.41 -9.58 12.85
N VAL A 164 -10.54 -8.98 14.04
CA VAL A 164 -11.85 -8.50 14.55
C VAL A 164 -12.44 -7.44 13.62
N THR A 165 -11.65 -6.47 13.19
CA THR A 165 -12.11 -5.39 12.30
C THR A 165 -12.48 -5.94 10.92
N ALA A 166 -11.66 -6.85 10.37
CA ALA A 166 -11.94 -7.50 9.10
C ALA A 166 -13.26 -8.28 9.14
N ARG A 167 -13.52 -9.04 10.21
CA ARG A 167 -14.78 -9.76 10.42
C ARG A 167 -15.98 -8.81 10.45
N GLN A 168 -15.88 -7.70 11.16
CA GLN A 168 -16.94 -6.70 11.18
C GLN A 168 -17.18 -6.08 9.78
N MET A 169 -16.12 -5.75 9.04
CA MET A 169 -16.23 -5.24 7.66
C MET A 169 -16.90 -6.24 6.72
N LEU A 170 -16.50 -7.51 6.79
CA LEU A 170 -16.90 -8.53 5.81
C LEU A 170 -18.20 -9.26 6.19
N LEU A 171 -18.46 -9.49 7.49
CA LEU A 171 -19.63 -10.26 7.95
C LEU A 171 -20.80 -9.35 8.33
N GLU A 172 -20.53 -8.20 8.96
CA GLU A 172 -21.57 -7.23 9.35
C GLU A 172 -21.75 -6.10 8.31
N ALA A 173 -20.85 -6.03 7.30
CA ALA A 173 -20.75 -4.90 6.38
C ALA A 173 -20.56 -3.56 7.11
N ALA A 174 -19.84 -3.61 8.22
CA ALA A 174 -19.56 -2.43 9.04
C ALA A 174 -18.68 -1.41 8.31
N THR A 175 -18.92 -0.15 8.62
CA THR A 175 -18.08 0.97 8.17
C THR A 175 -17.55 1.72 9.39
N PHE A 176 -16.30 2.16 9.29
CA PHE A 176 -15.58 2.82 10.36
C PHE A 176 -15.18 4.24 9.96
N ASN A 177 -15.12 5.15 10.91
CA ASN A 177 -14.55 6.47 10.73
C ASN A 177 -13.01 6.44 10.91
N ALA A 178 -12.35 7.56 10.63
CA ALA A 178 -10.90 7.67 10.74
C ALA A 178 -10.39 7.46 12.18
N SER A 179 -11.11 7.96 13.18
CA SER A 179 -10.75 7.78 14.59
C SER A 179 -10.79 6.32 15.02
N ASP A 180 -11.82 5.58 14.60
CA ASP A 180 -11.91 4.13 14.86
C ASP A 180 -10.72 3.39 14.24
N MET A 181 -10.39 3.71 12.98
CA MET A 181 -9.30 3.04 12.27
C MET A 181 -7.92 3.41 12.80
N LEU A 182 -7.76 4.61 13.38
CA LEU A 182 -6.56 4.98 14.13
C LEU A 182 -6.44 4.16 15.42
N ALA A 183 -7.51 4.09 16.20
CA ALA A 183 -7.54 3.32 17.46
C ALA A 183 -7.31 1.82 17.25
N ARG A 184 -7.70 1.29 16.08
CA ARG A 184 -7.48 -0.11 15.67
C ARG A 184 -6.10 -0.37 15.03
N GLY A 185 -5.24 0.65 14.91
CA GLY A 185 -3.89 0.54 14.39
C GLY A 185 -3.77 0.43 12.87
N PHE A 186 -4.86 0.65 12.12
CA PHE A 186 -4.79 0.70 10.65
C PHE A 186 -4.18 1.98 10.15
N LEU A 187 -4.55 3.13 10.74
CA LEU A 187 -4.00 4.42 10.35
C LEU A 187 -2.80 4.80 11.21
N SER A 188 -1.83 5.45 10.58
CA SER A 188 -0.67 6.03 11.26
C SER A 188 -0.99 7.39 11.87
N ARG A 189 -1.83 8.18 11.20
CA ARG A 189 -2.26 9.53 11.63
C ARG A 189 -3.64 9.87 11.09
N VAL A 190 -4.36 10.70 11.85
CA VAL A 190 -5.57 11.37 11.39
C VAL A 190 -5.37 12.87 11.59
N VAL A 191 -5.65 13.66 10.57
CA VAL A 191 -5.48 15.11 10.56
C VAL A 191 -6.75 15.81 10.03
N ALA A 192 -6.83 17.12 10.11
CA ALA A 192 -7.90 17.87 9.46
C ALA A 192 -7.93 17.60 7.95
N ASP A 193 -9.11 17.60 7.34
CA ASP A 193 -9.27 17.18 5.95
C ASP A 193 -8.46 18.03 4.96
N ASP A 194 -8.31 19.32 5.21
CA ASP A 194 -7.50 20.23 4.43
C ASP A 194 -5.98 20.04 4.63
N ALA A 195 -5.55 19.38 5.71
CA ALA A 195 -4.16 19.14 6.04
C ALA A 195 -3.63 17.78 5.51
N VAL A 196 -4.48 16.88 4.99
CA VAL A 196 -4.09 15.51 4.61
C VAL A 196 -2.99 15.51 3.55
N ALA A 197 -3.12 16.34 2.52
CA ALA A 197 -2.13 16.42 1.44
C ALA A 197 -0.77 16.90 1.95
N THR A 198 -0.77 17.94 2.79
CA THR A 198 0.45 18.52 3.36
C THR A 198 1.15 17.52 4.29
N GLU A 199 0.39 16.83 5.16
CA GLU A 199 0.98 15.85 6.09
C GLU A 199 1.47 14.59 5.37
N ALA A 200 0.78 14.13 4.33
CA ALA A 200 1.24 13.01 3.51
C ALA A 200 2.55 13.35 2.79
N LEU A 201 2.65 14.54 2.21
CA LEU A 201 3.87 15.03 1.59
C LEU A 201 5.00 15.18 2.62
N ALA A 202 4.73 15.79 3.78
CA ALA A 202 5.72 15.94 4.84
C ALA A 202 6.22 14.57 5.34
N SER A 203 5.33 13.56 5.41
CA SER A 203 5.73 12.19 5.74
C SER A 203 6.61 11.57 4.68
N ALA A 204 6.26 11.71 3.40
CA ALA A 204 7.06 11.20 2.28
C ALA A 204 8.44 11.87 2.22
N VAL A 205 8.51 13.17 2.46
CA VAL A 205 9.78 13.92 2.52
C VAL A 205 10.66 13.43 3.69
N ARG A 206 10.07 13.16 4.86
CA ARG A 206 10.84 12.55 5.97
C ARG A 206 11.41 11.20 5.58
N VAL A 207 10.65 10.37 4.88
CA VAL A 207 11.12 9.07 4.37
C VAL A 207 12.23 9.26 3.33
N ALA A 208 12.02 10.17 2.36
CA ALA A 208 12.95 10.41 1.27
C ALA A 208 14.30 11.00 1.74
N ALA A 209 14.31 11.66 2.90
CA ALA A 209 15.54 12.19 3.52
C ALA A 209 16.39 11.13 4.22
N LEU A 210 15.89 9.90 4.37
CA LEU A 210 16.62 8.79 4.98
C LEU A 210 17.45 8.05 3.94
N ALA A 211 18.43 7.23 4.40
CA ALA A 211 19.20 6.34 3.55
C ALA A 211 18.27 5.40 2.77
N PRO A 212 18.18 5.51 1.42
CA PRO A 212 17.18 4.78 0.64
C PRO A 212 17.35 3.26 0.74
N ARG A 213 18.59 2.77 0.75
CA ARG A 213 18.88 1.34 0.93
C ARG A 213 18.39 0.84 2.29
N ALA A 214 18.66 1.57 3.37
CA ALA A 214 18.22 1.19 4.71
C ALA A 214 16.70 1.15 4.83
N ALA A 215 15.99 2.12 4.25
CA ALA A 215 14.53 2.14 4.22
C ALA A 215 13.95 0.92 3.48
N ARG A 216 14.52 0.56 2.31
CA ARG A 216 14.13 -0.63 1.53
C ARG A 216 14.39 -1.93 2.30
N MET A 217 15.57 -2.09 2.91
CA MET A 217 15.90 -3.28 3.70
C MET A 217 14.97 -3.45 4.91
N ASN A 218 14.59 -2.35 5.60
CA ASN A 218 13.58 -2.40 6.65
C ASN A 218 12.23 -2.90 6.13
N LYS A 219 11.77 -2.42 4.97
CA LYS A 219 10.52 -2.86 4.34
C LYS A 219 10.58 -4.34 3.95
N GLN A 220 11.70 -4.81 3.38
CA GLN A 220 11.93 -6.22 3.08
C GLN A 220 11.85 -7.08 4.36
N THR A 221 12.48 -6.62 5.44
CA THR A 221 12.43 -7.30 6.74
C THR A 221 10.99 -7.41 7.26
N PHE A 222 10.23 -6.30 7.27
CA PHE A 222 8.82 -6.33 7.71
C PHE A 222 7.95 -7.23 6.82
N ARG A 223 8.21 -7.28 5.51
CA ARG A 223 7.51 -8.18 4.59
C ARG A 223 7.82 -9.65 4.91
N ALA A 224 9.06 -9.99 5.15
CA ALA A 224 9.46 -11.35 5.53
C ALA A 224 8.85 -11.80 6.87
N LEU A 225 8.75 -10.89 7.85
CA LEU A 225 8.14 -11.16 9.15
C LEU A 225 6.61 -11.34 9.11
N LYS A 226 5.94 -10.89 8.05
CA LYS A 226 4.50 -11.08 7.84
C LYS A 226 4.12 -12.45 7.26
N THR A 227 5.05 -13.41 7.19
CA THR A 227 4.75 -14.76 6.70
C THR A 227 3.60 -15.37 7.50
N PRO A 228 2.51 -15.83 6.85
CA PRO A 228 1.35 -16.37 7.55
C PRO A 228 1.71 -17.59 8.39
N LEU A 229 1.06 -17.73 9.54
CA LEU A 229 1.10 -18.97 10.31
C LEU A 229 0.53 -20.12 9.45
N PRO A 230 1.21 -21.27 9.36
CA PRO A 230 0.68 -22.42 8.64
C PRO A 230 -0.68 -22.84 9.23
N LEU A 231 -1.67 -23.04 8.36
CA LEU A 231 -3.02 -23.46 8.78
C LEU A 231 -3.08 -24.94 9.23
N ASP A 232 -2.02 -25.69 8.97
CA ASP A 232 -1.89 -27.13 9.28
C ASP A 232 -1.32 -27.42 10.67
N GLY A 233 -1.22 -26.40 11.54
CA GLY A 233 -0.70 -26.54 12.91
C GLY A 233 0.82 -26.69 12.99
N GLN A 234 1.55 -26.50 11.90
CA GLN A 234 3.01 -26.43 11.96
C GLN A 234 3.46 -25.18 12.73
N ALA A 235 4.60 -25.28 13.39
CA ALA A 235 5.21 -24.12 14.03
C ALA A 235 5.53 -23.03 12.98
N PRO A 236 5.38 -21.73 13.31
CA PRO A 236 5.83 -20.66 12.42
C PRO A 236 7.31 -20.86 12.12
N PRO A 237 7.78 -20.45 10.92
CA PRO A 237 9.19 -20.55 10.59
C PRO A 237 10.03 -19.84 11.66
N ALA A 238 11.09 -20.50 12.14
CA ALA A 238 12.00 -19.88 13.08
C ALA A 238 12.54 -18.55 12.50
N ILE A 239 12.77 -17.58 13.36
CA ILE A 239 13.29 -16.26 12.95
C ILE A 239 14.57 -16.40 12.10
N GLU A 240 15.38 -17.42 12.37
CA GLU A 240 16.57 -17.77 11.60
C GLU A 240 16.27 -18.11 10.15
N ASN A 241 15.16 -18.80 9.88
CA ASN A 241 14.72 -19.10 8.51
C ASN A 241 14.29 -17.82 7.77
N ILE A 242 13.66 -16.90 8.48
CA ILE A 242 13.29 -15.59 7.94
C ILE A 242 14.53 -14.78 7.64
N VAL A 243 15.50 -14.70 8.58
CA VAL A 243 16.77 -14.00 8.39
C VAL A 243 17.54 -14.57 7.20
N ASN A 244 17.59 -15.90 7.05
CA ASN A 244 18.26 -16.58 5.95
C ASN A 244 17.55 -16.40 4.60
N SER A 245 16.26 -16.05 4.59
CA SER A 245 15.51 -15.75 3.35
C SER A 245 15.72 -14.31 2.85
N LEU A 246 16.26 -13.43 3.69
CA LEU A 246 16.55 -12.05 3.32
C LEU A 246 17.82 -11.97 2.47
N PRO A 247 17.82 -11.21 1.36
CA PRO A 247 19.00 -11.05 0.53
C PRO A 247 20.08 -10.22 1.26
N GLY A 248 21.03 -10.90 1.92
CA GLY A 248 22.15 -10.28 2.59
C GLY A 248 21.77 -9.27 3.67
N PRO A 249 21.17 -9.69 4.81
CA PRO A 249 20.65 -8.77 5.83
C PRO A 249 21.72 -7.82 6.43
N TYR A 250 22.99 -8.12 6.23
CA TYR A 250 24.12 -7.30 6.66
C TYR A 250 24.93 -6.71 5.48
N ALA A 251 24.45 -6.84 4.25
CA ALA A 251 25.17 -6.40 3.05
C ALA A 251 25.29 -4.86 2.92
N TYR A 252 24.73 -4.12 3.85
CA TYR A 252 24.89 -2.67 3.95
C TYR A 252 26.18 -2.24 4.68
N ALA A 253 26.87 -3.17 5.37
CA ALA A 253 27.95 -2.84 6.31
C ALA A 253 29.06 -1.97 5.72
N ASP A 254 29.43 -2.19 4.45
CA ASP A 254 30.46 -1.45 3.74
C ASP A 254 29.91 -0.35 2.80
N SER A 255 28.58 -0.11 2.81
CA SER A 255 27.95 0.85 1.92
C SER A 255 28.35 2.30 2.23
N ALA A 256 28.33 3.15 1.20
CA ALA A 256 28.56 4.58 1.33
C ALA A 256 27.52 5.25 2.24
N GLU A 257 26.25 4.86 2.14
CA GLU A 257 25.16 5.36 2.98
C GLU A 257 25.43 5.08 4.48
N HIS A 258 25.85 3.85 4.82
CA HIS A 258 26.15 3.50 6.21
C HIS A 258 27.33 4.31 6.76
N ARG A 259 28.39 4.47 5.96
CA ARG A 259 29.55 5.30 6.35
C ARG A 259 29.15 6.76 6.54
N GLU A 260 28.40 7.32 5.58
CA GLU A 260 27.91 8.69 5.65
C GLU A 260 27.03 8.91 6.89
N GLY A 261 26.07 8.02 7.15
CA GLY A 261 25.18 8.15 8.30
C GLY A 261 25.93 8.16 9.64
N ILE A 262 26.89 7.25 9.82
CA ILE A 262 27.72 7.20 11.03
C ILE A 262 28.63 8.42 11.14
N THR A 263 29.28 8.83 10.05
CA THR A 263 30.18 9.98 10.02
C THR A 263 29.42 11.26 10.34
N ALA A 264 28.31 11.50 9.68
CA ALA A 264 27.46 12.68 9.91
C ALA A 264 26.98 12.77 11.36
N PHE A 265 26.57 11.64 11.96
CA PHE A 265 26.17 11.58 13.36
C PHE A 265 27.30 11.97 14.30
N LEU A 266 28.51 11.44 14.09
CA LEU A 266 29.70 11.74 14.90
C LEU A 266 30.13 13.21 14.74
N GLU A 267 30.00 13.77 13.55
CA GLU A 267 30.31 15.16 13.22
C GLU A 267 29.18 16.14 13.58
N LYS A 268 28.04 15.65 14.06
CA LYS A 268 26.86 16.44 14.43
C LYS A 268 26.33 17.31 13.29
N ARG A 269 26.34 16.79 12.06
CA ARG A 269 25.78 17.39 10.87
C ARG A 269 24.66 16.53 10.27
N PRO A 270 23.77 17.10 9.46
CA PRO A 270 22.84 16.31 8.66
C PRO A 270 23.59 15.39 7.70
N PRO A 271 23.12 14.14 7.49
CA PRO A 271 23.68 13.26 6.48
C PRO A 271 23.28 13.71 5.07
N ALA A 272 24.08 13.36 4.08
CA ALA A 272 23.86 13.61 2.65
C ALA A 272 23.73 12.26 1.93
N PHE A 273 22.48 11.71 1.91
CA PHE A 273 22.18 10.45 1.23
C PHE A 273 21.75 10.63 -0.23
#